data_93efe10b6cc1215a0db89f434a5bf5ff
#
_entry.id   93efe10b6cc1215a0db89f434a5bf5ff
#
_cell.length_a   1.000
_cell.length_b   1.000
_cell.length_c   1.000
_cell.angle_alpha   90.00
_cell.angle_beta   90.00
_cell.angle_gamma   90.00
#
_symmetry.space_group_name_H-M   'P 1'
#
loop_
_entity.id
_entity.type
_entity.pdbx_description
1 polymer ?
#
loop_
_entity_poly.entity_id
_entity_poly.type
_entity_poly.pdbx_seq_one_letter_code
_entity_poly.pdbx_strand_id
1 'polypeptide(L)'
;MTQDARDQEHSSSDQSTSGQASQDPTGSEQPNGADRSEVGGNEDLATAFLRETEVVEEAVEDGKKIRRKGIYLLPNLFTTSALFAGFFAVVAGINGEFTSAAVAIFIAMVLDGLDGRVARMTNTQSEFGAEYDSLADMISFGMAPALVAFTWILQDIGKTGWVVAFLYVACAALRLARFNVQIGSVDKKWFIGLPSPSAAALVAASVWTFHSFDADAFGFKLLMLVVVAAAGVLMVSNIRYYS
;
A
#
# COMPACT_ATOMS: atom_id res chain seq x y z
N MET A 1 -7.04 51.81 -35.31
CA MET A 1 -7.29 51.47 -36.70
C MET A 1 -7.86 50.09 -36.64
N THR A 2 -9.08 50.07 -36.58
CA THR A 2 -10.18 49.81 -37.53
C THR A 2 -10.35 48.32 -37.71
N GLN A 3 -11.41 47.75 -37.10
CA GLN A 3 -12.76 47.61 -37.64
C GLN A 3 -12.78 46.47 -38.67
N ASP A 4 -13.68 45.57 -38.77
CA ASP A 4 -15.12 45.47 -38.51
C ASP A 4 -15.50 44.01 -38.79
N ALA A 5 -16.27 43.34 -38.00
CA ALA A 5 -17.70 43.28 -37.98
C ALA A 5 -18.42 42.55 -39.12
N ARG A 6 -19.39 41.80 -38.71
CA ARG A 6 -20.70 41.44 -39.31
C ARG A 6 -20.75 40.12 -40.07
N ASP A 7 -21.65 39.40 -39.74
CA ASP A 7 -23.09 39.27 -39.51
C ASP A 7 -23.74 38.21 -40.40
N GLN A 8 -24.68 37.59 -39.81
CA GLN A 8 -26.04 37.19 -40.22
C GLN A 8 -26.19 35.82 -40.87
N GLU A 9 -26.89 34.99 -40.17
CA GLU A 9 -28.37 34.82 -40.09
C GLU A 9 -28.97 34.09 -41.30
N HIS A 10 -29.71 33.11 -41.04
CA HIS A 10 -31.12 32.82 -41.39
C HIS A 10 -31.30 31.31 -41.58
N SER A 11 -32.13 30.75 -40.79
CA SER A 11 -33.60 30.71 -40.74
C SER A 11 -34.22 29.51 -41.48
N SER A 12 -34.92 28.83 -40.70
CA SER A 12 -36.31 28.32 -40.81
C SER A 12 -36.58 27.23 -41.85
N SER A 13 -37.27 26.34 -41.43
CA SER A 13 -38.67 25.98 -41.28
C SER A 13 -38.92 24.70 -42.10
N ASP A 14 -39.68 23.85 -41.69
CA ASP A 14 -41.03 23.60 -41.37
C ASP A 14 -41.51 22.25 -41.90
N GLN A 15 -42.33 21.65 -41.12
CA GLN A 15 -43.58 20.94 -41.37
C GLN A 15 -43.52 19.49 -41.92
N SER A 16 -44.00 18.64 -41.08
CA SER A 16 -45.35 18.06 -40.89
C SER A 16 -45.65 16.94 -41.89
N THR A 17 -46.23 15.87 -41.55
CA THR A 17 -47.55 15.49 -41.11
C THR A 17 -47.66 13.98 -41.05
N SER A 18 -48.25 13.50 -40.02
CA SER A 18 -49.47 12.69 -39.91
C SER A 18 -49.54 11.25 -40.49
N GLY A 19 -50.06 10.40 -39.69
CA GLY A 19 -51.10 9.44 -39.92
C GLY A 19 -50.89 8.16 -39.13
N GLN A 20 -51.58 7.99 -37.98
CA GLN A 20 -52.80 7.22 -37.77
C GLN A 20 -52.71 5.78 -38.31
N ALA A 21 -53.06 4.79 -37.64
CA ALA A 21 -53.88 4.37 -36.52
C ALA A 21 -53.89 2.85 -36.50
N SER A 22 -54.03 2.29 -35.45
CA SER A 22 -55.04 1.48 -34.81
C SER A 22 -54.74 -0.01 -34.64
N GLN A 23 -55.06 -0.39 -33.46
CA GLN A 23 -55.75 -1.57 -32.96
C GLN A 23 -54.90 -2.61 -32.23
N ASP A 24 -55.02 -2.53 -30.93
CA ASP A 24 -55.15 -3.62 -29.98
C ASP A 24 -56.32 -4.56 -30.40
N PRO A 25 -56.39 -5.85 -30.01
CA PRO A 25 -56.59 -6.15 -28.60
C PRO A 25 -56.07 -7.50 -28.09
N THR A 26 -55.99 -7.56 -26.77
CA THR A 26 -56.30 -8.69 -25.89
C THR A 26 -55.41 -9.93 -25.87
N GLY A 27 -54.92 -10.19 -24.68
CA GLY A 27 -54.40 -11.48 -24.24
C GLY A 27 -53.79 -11.42 -22.84
N SER A 28 -54.66 -11.35 -21.86
CA SER A 28 -54.37 -11.63 -20.45
C SER A 28 -53.61 -12.93 -20.29
N GLU A 29 -52.53 -12.90 -19.49
CA GLU A 29 -52.28 -13.92 -18.49
C GLU A 29 -51.10 -13.48 -17.61
N GLN A 30 -51.43 -13.07 -16.39
CA GLN A 30 -50.52 -13.21 -15.26
C GLN A 30 -50.51 -14.66 -14.80
N PRO A 31 -49.41 -15.21 -14.41
CA PRO A 31 -49.35 -16.03 -13.23
C PRO A 31 -48.45 -15.36 -12.17
N ASN A 32 -49.11 -14.99 -11.16
CA ASN A 32 -48.85 -15.13 -9.76
C ASN A 32 -47.76 -16.18 -9.45
N GLY A 33 -46.85 -15.83 -8.57
CA GLY A 33 -45.94 -16.81 -8.01
C GLY A 33 -44.75 -16.10 -7.36
N ALA A 34 -44.98 -15.62 -6.15
CA ALA A 34 -43.94 -15.35 -5.19
C ALA A 34 -42.98 -16.53 -5.11
N ASP A 35 -41.72 -16.29 -5.44
CA ASP A 35 -40.63 -16.94 -4.75
C ASP A 35 -39.49 -15.92 -4.58
N ARG A 36 -39.66 -15.10 -3.56
CA ARG A 36 -38.58 -14.46 -2.88
C ARG A 36 -37.93 -15.52 -2.00
N SER A 37 -37.22 -16.44 -2.58
CA SER A 37 -36.21 -17.16 -1.84
C SER A 37 -35.09 -16.16 -1.52
N GLU A 38 -35.13 -15.73 -0.28
CA GLU A 38 -33.99 -15.19 0.46
C GLU A 38 -32.77 -16.12 0.25
N VAL A 39 -31.93 -15.80 -0.68
CA VAL A 39 -30.56 -16.27 -0.66
C VAL A 39 -29.74 -15.09 -0.10
N GLY A 40 -29.98 -14.82 1.17
CA GLY A 40 -29.03 -14.21 2.04
C GLY A 40 -27.87 -15.18 2.27
N GLY A 41 -27.10 -15.46 1.23
CA GLY A 41 -25.83 -16.14 1.40
C GLY A 41 -24.91 -15.22 2.14
N ASN A 42 -24.46 -15.64 3.34
CA ASN A 42 -23.21 -15.23 3.90
C ASN A 42 -22.15 -15.55 2.84
N GLU A 43 -21.90 -14.66 1.90
CA GLU A 43 -20.64 -14.65 1.21
C GLU A 43 -19.61 -14.41 2.32
N ASP A 44 -18.92 -15.47 2.72
CA ASP A 44 -17.84 -15.37 3.69
C ASP A 44 -16.94 -14.22 3.26
N LEU A 45 -16.62 -13.32 4.19
CA LEU A 45 -15.67 -12.22 3.97
C LEU A 45 -14.40 -12.72 3.26
N ALA A 46 -14.02 -13.97 3.48
CA ALA A 46 -12.95 -14.66 2.79
C ALA A 46 -13.22 -14.84 1.29
N THR A 47 -14.44 -15.20 0.88
CA THR A 47 -14.78 -15.36 -0.55
C THR A 47 -14.92 -14.02 -1.26
N ALA A 48 -15.44 -13.00 -0.58
CA ALA A 48 -15.46 -11.62 -1.09
C ALA A 48 -14.03 -11.09 -1.26
N PHE A 49 -13.16 -11.29 -0.27
CA PHE A 49 -11.73 -10.91 -0.32
C PHE A 49 -10.99 -11.66 -1.44
N LEU A 50 -11.24 -12.97 -1.61
CA LEU A 50 -10.64 -13.76 -2.69
C LEU A 50 -11.13 -13.34 -4.08
N ARG A 51 -12.37 -12.86 -4.20
CA ARG A 51 -12.93 -12.38 -5.46
C ARG A 51 -12.39 -11.00 -5.84
N GLU A 52 -12.14 -10.14 -4.85
CA GLU A 52 -11.59 -8.79 -5.04
C GLU A 52 -10.08 -8.82 -5.33
N THR A 53 -9.38 -9.87 -4.85
CA THR A 53 -7.96 -10.11 -5.19
C THR A 53 -7.76 -10.84 -6.54
N GLU A 54 -8.84 -11.20 -7.22
CA GLU A 54 -8.82 -11.79 -8.56
C GLU A 54 -8.62 -10.68 -9.61
N VAL A 55 -7.45 -10.03 -9.60
CA VAL A 55 -7.08 -9.04 -10.62
C VAL A 55 -6.86 -9.77 -11.94
N VAL A 56 -7.75 -9.54 -12.88
CA VAL A 56 -7.61 -10.03 -14.24
C VAL A 56 -6.69 -9.06 -14.98
N GLU A 57 -5.40 -9.36 -15.04
CA GLU A 57 -4.47 -8.61 -15.89
C GLU A 57 -4.69 -8.99 -17.37
N GLU A 58 -4.95 -7.99 -18.20
CA GLU A 58 -4.92 -8.13 -19.65
C GLU A 58 -3.47 -8.03 -20.12
N ALA A 59 -2.78 -9.15 -20.24
CA ALA A 59 -1.47 -9.19 -20.90
C ALA A 59 -1.65 -9.23 -22.42
N VAL A 60 -0.99 -8.32 -23.13
CA VAL A 60 -0.93 -8.34 -24.59
C VAL A 60 0.34 -9.10 -24.98
N GLU A 61 0.20 -10.36 -25.36
CA GLU A 61 1.28 -11.17 -25.90
C GLU A 61 0.97 -11.45 -27.39
N ASP A 62 1.86 -11.04 -28.28
CA ASP A 62 1.76 -11.26 -29.74
C ASP A 62 0.47 -10.68 -30.40
N GLY A 63 0.01 -9.51 -29.90
CA GLY A 63 -1.20 -8.84 -30.44
C GLY A 63 -2.52 -9.48 -30.04
N LYS A 64 -2.53 -10.53 -29.24
CA LYS A 64 -3.72 -11.15 -28.66
C LYS A 64 -3.84 -10.81 -27.16
N LYS A 65 -5.00 -10.30 -26.77
CA LYS A 65 -5.37 -10.12 -25.37
C LYS A 65 -5.57 -11.50 -24.73
N ILE A 66 -4.61 -11.92 -23.90
CA ILE A 66 -4.70 -13.16 -23.13
C ILE A 66 -5.04 -12.77 -21.70
N ARG A 67 -6.20 -13.20 -21.23
CA ARG A 67 -6.59 -13.10 -19.81
C ARG A 67 -5.85 -14.21 -19.04
N ARG A 68 -4.80 -13.86 -18.34
CA ARG A 68 -4.15 -14.79 -17.41
C ARG A 68 -4.82 -14.67 -16.05
N LYS A 69 -5.54 -15.69 -15.62
CA LYS A 69 -5.94 -15.89 -14.24
C LYS A 69 -4.71 -16.41 -13.49
N GLY A 70 -3.90 -15.50 -12.96
CA GLY A 70 -2.76 -15.89 -12.13
C GLY A 70 -3.21 -16.20 -10.72
N ILE A 71 -2.71 -17.27 -10.13
CA ILE A 71 -2.87 -17.55 -8.70
C ILE A 71 -1.88 -16.64 -7.96
N TYR A 72 -2.24 -15.35 -7.80
CA TYR A 72 -1.47 -14.35 -7.06
C TYR A 72 -1.60 -14.49 -5.53
N LEU A 73 -2.25 -15.56 -5.10
CA LEU A 73 -2.65 -15.75 -3.70
C LEU A 73 -1.45 -15.98 -2.79
N LEU A 74 -0.43 -16.72 -3.27
CA LEU A 74 0.75 -17.07 -2.46
C LEU A 74 1.62 -15.85 -2.11
N PRO A 75 2.07 -15.01 -3.07
CA PRO A 75 2.83 -13.79 -2.73
C PRO A 75 2.03 -12.88 -1.81
N ASN A 76 0.77 -12.58 -2.14
CA ASN A 76 -0.07 -11.70 -1.34
C ASN A 76 -0.28 -12.21 0.09
N LEU A 77 -0.26 -13.52 0.33
CA LEU A 77 -0.35 -14.10 1.66
C LEU A 77 0.89 -13.78 2.51
N PHE A 78 2.10 -13.84 1.91
CA PHE A 78 3.33 -13.45 2.60
C PHE A 78 3.36 -11.96 2.90
N THR A 79 2.98 -11.12 1.94
CA THR A 79 2.85 -9.66 2.14
C THR A 79 1.84 -9.34 3.24
N THR A 80 0.67 -10.00 3.25
CA THR A 80 -0.33 -9.84 4.33
C THR A 80 0.22 -10.30 5.67
N SER A 81 1.01 -11.36 5.70
CA SER A 81 1.65 -11.84 6.93
C SER A 81 2.73 -10.88 7.43
N ALA A 82 3.49 -10.26 6.52
CA ALA A 82 4.44 -9.20 6.86
C ALA A 82 3.73 -7.97 7.43
N LEU A 83 2.64 -7.55 6.79
CA LEU A 83 1.77 -6.48 7.28
C LEU A 83 1.21 -6.79 8.67
N PHE A 84 0.74 -8.01 8.90
CA PHE A 84 0.25 -8.44 10.21
C PHE A 84 1.34 -8.38 11.28
N ALA A 85 2.56 -8.83 10.95
CA ALA A 85 3.70 -8.74 11.86
C ALA A 85 4.07 -7.28 12.19
N GLY A 86 4.03 -6.38 11.20
CA GLY A 86 4.21 -4.94 11.40
C GLY A 86 3.13 -4.34 12.30
N PHE A 87 1.87 -4.68 12.07
CA PHE A 87 0.75 -4.26 12.91
C PHE A 87 0.89 -4.78 14.34
N PHE A 88 1.22 -6.07 14.48
CA PHE A 88 1.47 -6.66 15.81
C PHE A 88 2.61 -5.96 16.54
N ALA A 89 3.69 -5.56 15.83
CA ALA A 89 4.79 -4.81 16.44
C ALA A 89 4.30 -3.48 17.05
N VAL A 90 3.40 -2.76 16.38
CA VAL A 90 2.81 -1.52 16.91
C VAL A 90 1.99 -1.81 18.17
N VAL A 91 1.13 -2.83 18.14
CA VAL A 91 0.29 -3.21 19.28
C VAL A 91 1.16 -3.63 20.47
N ALA A 92 2.19 -4.46 20.25
CA ALA A 92 3.14 -4.86 21.28
C ALA A 92 3.91 -3.66 21.86
N GLY A 93 4.33 -2.70 21.02
CA GLY A 93 4.97 -1.46 21.47
C GLY A 93 4.06 -0.59 22.34
N ILE A 94 2.78 -0.48 22.01
CA ILE A 94 1.78 0.24 22.82
C ILE A 94 1.59 -0.45 24.18
N ASN A 95 1.65 -1.78 24.22
CA ASN A 95 1.54 -2.57 25.46
C ASN A 95 2.84 -2.61 26.29
N GLY A 96 3.92 -1.97 25.81
CA GLY A 96 5.22 -1.98 26.49
C GLY A 96 6.04 -3.26 26.27
N GLU A 97 5.61 -4.14 25.37
CA GLU A 97 6.29 -5.39 25.03
C GLU A 97 7.34 -5.17 23.94
N PHE A 98 8.36 -4.38 24.24
CA PHE A 98 9.33 -3.90 23.25
C PHE A 98 10.17 -5.02 22.61
N THR A 99 10.45 -6.11 23.34
CA THR A 99 11.12 -7.29 22.80
C THR A 99 10.26 -7.95 21.72
N SER A 100 8.99 -8.19 22.03
CA SER A 100 8.02 -8.78 21.09
C SER A 100 7.83 -7.89 19.86
N ALA A 101 7.77 -6.56 20.09
CA ALA A 101 7.65 -5.58 19.01
C ALA A 101 8.86 -5.61 18.06
N ALA A 102 10.08 -5.62 18.60
CA ALA A 102 11.31 -5.67 17.80
C ALA A 102 11.41 -6.99 17.01
N VAL A 103 11.12 -8.13 17.66
CA VAL A 103 11.12 -9.45 17.00
C VAL A 103 10.09 -9.49 15.86
N ALA A 104 8.90 -8.91 16.07
CA ALA A 104 7.86 -8.86 15.04
C ALA A 104 8.29 -8.04 13.80
N ILE A 105 9.05 -6.95 13.97
CA ILE A 105 9.64 -6.19 12.86
C ILE A 105 10.64 -7.07 12.09
N PHE A 106 11.48 -7.85 12.77
CA PHE A 106 12.39 -8.78 12.10
C PHE A 106 11.64 -9.91 11.36
N ILE A 107 10.55 -10.43 11.93
CA ILE A 107 9.68 -11.40 11.26
C ILE A 107 9.07 -10.79 10.00
N ALA A 108 8.54 -9.55 10.09
CA ALA A 108 8.01 -8.83 8.93
C ALA A 108 9.05 -8.74 7.81
N MET A 109 10.30 -8.43 8.15
CA MET A 109 11.41 -8.33 7.19
C MET A 109 11.73 -9.66 6.50
N VAL A 110 11.66 -10.78 7.21
CA VAL A 110 11.86 -12.10 6.63
C VAL A 110 10.73 -12.47 5.68
N LEU A 111 9.47 -12.19 6.08
CA LEU A 111 8.28 -12.48 5.28
C LEU A 111 8.26 -11.65 4.00
N ASP A 112 8.58 -10.36 4.07
CA ASP A 112 8.77 -9.46 2.94
C ASP A 112 9.84 -9.95 1.96
N GLY A 113 11.00 -10.36 2.47
CA GLY A 113 12.04 -10.94 1.63
C GLY A 113 11.65 -12.28 0.96
N LEU A 114 10.67 -13.01 1.53
CA LEU A 114 10.15 -14.25 0.97
C LEU A 114 9.12 -13.99 -0.11
N ASP A 115 8.19 -13.04 0.04
CA ASP A 115 7.15 -12.77 -0.96
C ASP A 115 7.74 -12.33 -2.30
N GLY A 116 8.70 -11.41 -2.28
CA GLY A 116 9.41 -10.99 -3.49
C GLY A 116 10.21 -12.13 -4.16
N ARG A 117 10.74 -13.08 -3.38
CA ARG A 117 11.39 -14.27 -3.95
C ARG A 117 10.38 -15.25 -4.54
N VAL A 118 9.29 -15.52 -3.81
CA VAL A 118 8.22 -16.43 -4.25
C VAL A 118 7.57 -15.88 -5.52
N ALA A 119 7.22 -14.59 -5.57
CA ALA A 119 6.65 -13.96 -6.76
C ALA A 119 7.54 -14.10 -8.00
N ARG A 120 8.87 -13.98 -7.84
CA ARG A 120 9.83 -14.16 -8.94
C ARG A 120 9.96 -15.63 -9.35
N MET A 121 9.98 -16.57 -8.40
CA MET A 121 10.11 -18.02 -8.69
C MET A 121 8.86 -18.60 -9.34
N THR A 122 7.68 -18.09 -8.97
CA THR A 122 6.38 -18.54 -9.50
C THR A 122 5.94 -17.76 -10.73
N ASN A 123 6.70 -16.72 -11.14
CA ASN A 123 6.37 -15.83 -12.24
C ASN A 123 4.96 -15.21 -12.10
N THR A 124 4.58 -14.87 -10.87
CA THR A 124 3.27 -14.32 -10.50
C THR A 124 3.39 -12.85 -10.06
N GLN A 125 4.27 -12.09 -10.69
CA GLN A 125 4.40 -10.66 -10.43
C GLN A 125 3.21 -9.94 -11.06
N SER A 126 2.52 -9.09 -10.28
CA SER A 126 1.43 -8.24 -10.73
C SER A 126 1.66 -6.79 -10.29
N GLU A 127 1.09 -5.83 -11.03
CA GLU A 127 1.11 -4.42 -10.64
C GLU A 127 0.41 -4.22 -9.28
N PHE A 128 -0.72 -4.88 -9.08
CA PHE A 128 -1.42 -4.86 -7.79
C PHE A 128 -0.55 -5.39 -6.64
N GLY A 129 0.16 -6.52 -6.86
CA GLY A 129 1.05 -7.10 -5.85
C GLY A 129 2.18 -6.12 -5.45
N ALA A 130 2.76 -5.41 -6.42
CA ALA A 130 3.81 -4.43 -6.18
C ALA A 130 3.32 -3.21 -5.38
N GLU A 131 2.11 -2.72 -5.67
CA GLU A 131 1.52 -1.62 -4.90
C GLU A 131 1.10 -2.06 -3.49
N TYR A 132 0.53 -3.26 -3.37
CA TYR A 132 0.17 -3.83 -2.06
C TYR A 132 1.38 -4.07 -1.17
N ASP A 133 2.48 -4.57 -1.74
CA ASP A 133 3.77 -4.74 -1.09
C ASP A 133 4.31 -3.40 -0.56
N SER A 134 4.28 -2.35 -1.39
CA SER A 134 4.69 -1.01 -0.97
C SER A 134 3.86 -0.44 0.18
N LEU A 135 2.55 -0.74 0.23
CA LEU A 135 1.69 -0.34 1.35
C LEU A 135 2.02 -1.14 2.62
N ALA A 136 2.27 -2.44 2.50
CA ALA A 136 2.68 -3.29 3.60
C ALA A 136 4.04 -2.85 4.16
N ASP A 137 5.01 -2.54 3.29
CA ASP A 137 6.32 -1.99 3.62
C ASP A 137 6.23 -0.68 4.41
N MET A 138 5.33 0.21 3.99
CA MET A 138 5.13 1.48 4.66
C MET A 138 4.68 1.29 6.11
N ILE A 139 3.85 0.29 6.38
CA ILE A 139 3.40 -0.03 7.73
C ILE A 139 4.49 -0.76 8.51
N SER A 140 5.08 -1.80 7.93
CA SER A 140 6.02 -2.69 8.62
C SER A 140 7.39 -2.07 8.86
N PHE A 141 7.89 -1.23 7.93
CA PHE A 141 9.23 -0.65 7.99
C PHE A 141 9.24 0.88 8.10
N GLY A 142 8.12 1.54 7.81
CA GLY A 142 7.95 2.96 8.06
C GLY A 142 7.31 3.24 9.42
N MET A 143 6.10 2.78 9.61
CA MET A 143 5.28 3.15 10.76
C MET A 143 5.62 2.37 12.03
N ALA A 144 5.76 1.04 11.94
CA ALA A 144 5.98 0.20 13.10
C ALA A 144 7.27 0.55 13.87
N PRO A 145 8.47 0.64 13.24
CA PRO A 145 9.68 0.98 13.99
C PRO A 145 9.65 2.40 14.57
N ALA A 146 9.03 3.37 13.87
CA ALA A 146 8.87 4.73 14.39
C ALA A 146 8.00 4.79 15.63
N LEU A 147 6.84 4.08 15.62
CA LEU A 147 5.91 4.04 16.73
C LEU A 147 6.46 3.24 17.90
N VAL A 148 7.15 2.12 17.65
CA VAL A 148 7.82 1.34 18.72
C VAL A 148 8.90 2.18 19.39
N ALA A 149 9.75 2.88 18.63
CA ALA A 149 10.75 3.78 19.23
C ALA A 149 10.11 4.96 19.97
N PHE A 150 8.99 5.47 19.47
CA PHE A 150 8.25 6.55 20.10
C PHE A 150 7.65 6.10 21.44
N THR A 151 6.91 4.99 21.47
CA THR A 151 6.29 4.47 22.68
C THR A 151 7.31 4.02 23.73
N TRP A 152 8.50 3.57 23.28
CA TRP A 152 9.55 3.14 24.17
C TRP A 152 10.24 4.31 24.88
N ILE A 153 10.69 5.33 24.14
CA ILE A 153 11.60 6.34 24.72
C ILE A 153 11.39 7.77 24.19
N LEU A 154 10.96 7.95 22.92
CA LEU A 154 10.90 9.27 22.33
C LEU A 154 9.74 10.10 22.86
N GLN A 155 8.67 9.49 23.37
CA GLN A 155 7.54 10.19 24.00
C GLN A 155 7.97 11.05 25.19
N ASP A 156 9.01 10.64 25.92
CA ASP A 156 9.53 11.37 27.08
C ASP A 156 10.24 12.68 26.71
N ILE A 157 10.66 12.80 25.43
CA ILE A 157 11.26 14.04 24.90
C ILE A 157 10.18 15.05 24.48
N GLY A 158 8.91 14.65 24.56
CA GLY A 158 7.77 15.50 24.24
C GLY A 158 7.66 15.79 22.73
N LYS A 159 7.50 17.08 22.38
CA LYS A 159 7.23 17.48 20.99
C LYS A 159 8.35 17.09 20.00
N THR A 160 9.59 17.10 20.44
CA THR A 160 10.74 16.75 19.57
C THR A 160 10.74 15.26 19.22
N GLY A 161 10.40 14.40 20.19
CA GLY A 161 10.33 12.95 19.95
C GLY A 161 9.27 12.58 18.92
N TRP A 162 8.11 13.15 19.02
CA TRP A 162 7.02 12.99 18.07
C TRP A 162 7.40 13.48 16.66
N VAL A 163 8.04 14.66 16.55
CA VAL A 163 8.47 15.20 15.27
C VAL A 163 9.50 14.30 14.60
N VAL A 164 10.44 13.73 15.38
CA VAL A 164 11.45 12.81 14.83
C VAL A 164 10.84 11.49 14.41
N ALA A 165 9.90 10.93 15.19
CA ALA A 165 9.16 9.74 14.76
C ALA A 165 8.41 9.98 13.46
N PHE A 166 7.71 11.12 13.34
CA PHE A 166 7.02 11.52 12.09
C PHE A 166 8.00 11.72 10.94
N LEU A 167 9.15 12.36 11.18
CA LEU A 167 10.19 12.54 10.16
C LEU A 167 10.65 11.20 9.57
N TYR A 168 10.86 10.19 10.43
CA TYR A 168 11.23 8.84 9.98
C TYR A 168 10.14 8.26 9.06
N VAL A 169 8.86 8.33 9.46
CA VAL A 169 7.71 7.86 8.66
C VAL A 169 7.64 8.59 7.32
N ALA A 170 7.79 9.92 7.33
CA ALA A 170 7.76 10.72 6.11
C ALA A 170 8.93 10.37 5.16
N CYS A 171 10.12 10.15 5.70
CA CYS A 171 11.29 9.72 4.90
C CYS A 171 11.08 8.33 4.30
N ALA A 172 10.47 7.39 5.05
CA ALA A 172 10.12 6.06 4.53
C ALA A 172 9.12 6.16 3.38
N ALA A 173 8.06 6.98 3.53
CA ALA A 173 7.08 7.22 2.48
C ALA A 173 7.69 7.82 1.21
N LEU A 174 8.52 8.86 1.36
CA LEU A 174 9.22 9.50 0.24
C LEU A 174 10.17 8.53 -0.48
N ARG A 175 10.86 7.67 0.29
CA ARG A 175 11.72 6.64 -0.28
C ARG A 175 10.93 5.63 -1.11
N LEU A 176 9.83 5.09 -0.57
CA LEU A 176 8.98 4.12 -1.27
C LEU A 176 8.36 4.74 -2.53
N ALA A 177 7.83 5.96 -2.45
CA ALA A 177 7.30 6.68 -3.60
C ALA A 177 8.37 6.88 -4.68
N ARG A 178 9.61 7.28 -4.29
CA ARG A 178 10.72 7.42 -5.22
C ARG A 178 11.09 6.10 -5.88
N PHE A 179 11.11 5.01 -5.13
CA PHE A 179 11.42 3.67 -5.64
C PHE A 179 10.38 3.23 -6.67
N ASN A 180 9.09 3.39 -6.39
CA ASN A 180 8.00 3.00 -7.31
C ASN A 180 8.05 3.78 -8.63
N VAL A 181 8.36 5.07 -8.60
CA VAL A 181 8.52 5.89 -9.82
C VAL A 181 9.75 5.47 -10.62
N GLN A 182 10.79 4.93 -10.00
CA GLN A 182 12.05 4.59 -10.66
C GLN A 182 12.11 3.15 -11.22
N ILE A 183 11.17 2.27 -10.89
CA ILE A 183 11.15 0.85 -11.33
C ILE A 183 11.29 0.68 -12.85
N GLY A 184 10.93 1.67 -13.66
CA GLY A 184 11.01 1.59 -15.13
C GLY A 184 12.22 2.29 -15.79
N SER A 185 13.04 3.05 -15.05
CA SER A 185 13.95 4.04 -15.66
C SER A 185 15.41 4.01 -15.24
N VAL A 186 15.81 3.22 -14.24
CA VAL A 186 17.17 3.27 -13.68
C VAL A 186 17.94 1.94 -13.83
N ASP A 187 19.24 2.07 -14.19
CA ASP A 187 20.18 0.95 -14.20
C ASP A 187 20.25 0.26 -12.83
N LYS A 188 20.00 -1.04 -12.81
CA LYS A 188 19.89 -1.92 -11.63
C LYS A 188 21.17 -2.06 -10.79
N LYS A 189 22.25 -1.32 -11.11
CA LYS A 189 23.58 -1.47 -10.45
C LYS A 189 23.77 -0.62 -9.19
N TRP A 190 22.92 0.37 -8.93
CA TRP A 190 23.12 1.30 -7.83
C TRP A 190 21.85 1.53 -7.06
N PHE A 191 21.86 1.20 -5.77
CA PHE A 191 20.79 1.60 -4.84
C PHE A 191 21.09 3.00 -4.29
N ILE A 192 20.10 3.88 -4.35
CA ILE A 192 20.19 5.25 -3.83
C ILE A 192 19.43 5.31 -2.50
N GLY A 193 20.11 5.63 -1.42
CA GLY A 193 19.56 5.71 -0.07
C GLY A 193 19.53 4.37 0.67
N LEU A 194 19.36 4.44 2.00
CA LEU A 194 19.28 3.27 2.86
C LEU A 194 17.97 2.50 2.60
N PRO A 195 17.99 1.17 2.40
CA PRO A 195 16.76 0.37 2.29
C PRO A 195 15.87 0.51 3.53
N SER A 196 14.52 0.62 3.34
CA SER A 196 13.58 0.74 4.47
C SER A 196 13.64 -0.44 5.44
N PRO A 197 13.80 -1.72 5.00
CA PRO A 197 14.01 -2.81 5.93
C PRO A 197 15.29 -2.65 6.77
N SER A 198 16.38 -2.14 6.16
CA SER A 198 17.64 -1.91 6.90
C SER A 198 17.53 -0.80 7.95
N ALA A 199 16.80 0.28 7.63
CA ALA A 199 16.51 1.33 8.58
C ALA A 199 15.63 0.83 9.73
N ALA A 200 14.60 0.04 9.41
CA ALA A 200 13.73 -0.61 10.39
C ALA A 200 14.52 -1.58 11.29
N ALA A 201 15.43 -2.37 10.70
CA ALA A 201 16.32 -3.26 11.45
C ALA A 201 17.20 -2.51 12.44
N LEU A 202 17.77 -1.36 12.04
CA LEU A 202 18.60 -0.54 12.92
C LEU A 202 17.81 -0.05 14.13
N VAL A 203 16.59 0.46 13.90
CA VAL A 203 15.72 0.95 14.98
C VAL A 203 15.27 -0.21 15.87
N ALA A 204 14.78 -1.33 15.28
CA ALA A 204 14.32 -2.50 16.02
C ALA A 204 15.46 -3.15 16.85
N ALA A 205 16.66 -3.26 16.28
CA ALA A 205 17.84 -3.78 16.98
C ALA A 205 18.22 -2.86 18.15
N SER A 206 18.15 -1.54 17.97
CA SER A 206 18.40 -0.58 19.04
C SER A 206 17.39 -0.74 20.17
N VAL A 207 16.09 -0.86 19.85
CA VAL A 207 15.03 -1.12 20.83
C VAL A 207 15.31 -2.43 21.56
N TRP A 208 15.55 -3.53 20.83
CA TRP A 208 15.77 -4.85 21.42
C TRP A 208 16.98 -4.88 22.36
N THR A 209 18.08 -4.26 21.94
CA THR A 209 19.32 -4.27 22.73
C THR A 209 19.21 -3.41 23.98
N PHE A 210 18.55 -2.27 23.88
CA PHE A 210 18.64 -1.23 24.91
C PHE A 210 17.40 -1.08 25.78
N HIS A 211 16.26 -1.73 25.45
CA HIS A 211 15.04 -1.60 26.25
C HIS A 211 15.18 -2.11 27.70
N SER A 212 16.14 -3.02 27.95
CA SER A 212 16.42 -3.55 29.30
C SER A 212 17.37 -2.67 30.11
N PHE A 213 17.97 -1.65 29.49
CA PHE A 213 18.84 -0.71 30.20
C PHE A 213 17.99 0.43 30.77
N ASP A 214 18.52 1.01 31.86
CA ASP A 214 17.89 2.17 32.51
C ASP A 214 17.94 3.37 31.56
N ALA A 215 16.82 3.58 30.82
CA ALA A 215 16.72 4.55 29.73
C ALA A 215 16.50 5.99 30.22
N ASP A 216 16.49 6.23 31.55
CA ASP A 216 16.19 7.54 32.13
C ASP A 216 17.33 8.57 31.94
N ALA A 217 18.52 8.14 31.58
CA ALA A 217 19.60 9.06 31.25
C ALA A 217 19.25 9.90 30.01
N PHE A 218 19.20 11.23 30.17
CA PHE A 218 18.89 12.17 29.09
C PHE A 218 19.80 11.98 27.86
N GLY A 219 21.07 11.64 28.08
CA GLY A 219 22.01 11.34 26.98
C GLY A 219 21.61 10.15 26.14
N PHE A 220 20.97 9.13 26.74
CA PHE A 220 20.50 7.96 26.02
C PHE A 220 19.25 8.27 25.20
N LYS A 221 18.32 9.05 25.74
CA LYS A 221 17.14 9.54 24.99
C LYS A 221 17.56 10.35 23.77
N LEU A 222 18.59 11.22 23.91
CA LEU A 222 19.13 12.00 22.83
C LEU A 222 19.83 11.12 21.78
N LEU A 223 20.59 10.09 22.22
CA LEU A 223 21.22 9.13 21.30
C LEU A 223 20.17 8.42 20.43
N MET A 224 19.09 7.93 21.04
CA MET A 224 18.02 7.25 20.30
C MET A 224 17.28 8.19 19.35
N LEU A 225 17.06 9.44 19.74
CA LEU A 225 16.49 10.46 18.87
C LEU A 225 17.37 10.68 17.63
N VAL A 226 18.70 10.75 17.81
CA VAL A 226 19.65 10.90 16.71
C VAL A 226 19.66 9.65 15.81
N VAL A 227 19.61 8.44 16.39
CA VAL A 227 19.56 7.18 15.62
C VAL A 227 18.35 7.12 14.74
N VAL A 228 17.14 7.42 15.27
CA VAL A 228 15.90 7.41 14.49
C VAL A 228 15.90 8.49 13.42
N ALA A 229 16.34 9.71 13.75
CA ALA A 229 16.45 10.81 12.79
C ALA A 229 17.46 10.48 11.67
N ALA A 230 18.63 9.96 12.01
CA ALA A 230 19.66 9.59 11.05
C ALA A 230 19.20 8.46 10.13
N ALA A 231 18.55 7.43 10.67
CA ALA A 231 17.97 6.34 9.89
C ALA A 231 16.94 6.87 8.86
N GLY A 232 16.05 7.78 9.30
CA GLY A 232 15.10 8.45 8.40
C GLY A 232 15.77 9.25 7.29
N VAL A 233 16.70 10.13 7.65
CA VAL A 233 17.41 10.98 6.67
C VAL A 233 18.26 10.15 5.70
N LEU A 234 18.88 9.07 6.17
CA LEU A 234 19.67 8.16 5.33
C LEU A 234 18.79 7.45 4.28
N MET A 235 17.52 7.16 4.58
CA MET A 235 16.59 6.59 3.59
C MET A 235 16.38 7.49 2.37
N VAL A 236 16.33 8.81 2.56
CA VAL A 236 16.09 9.81 1.49
C VAL A 236 17.40 10.32 0.90
N SER A 237 18.54 10.06 1.55
CA SER A 237 19.85 10.54 1.08
C SER A 237 20.17 10.01 -0.32
N ASN A 238 20.97 10.79 -1.07
CA ASN A 238 21.46 10.40 -2.39
C ASN A 238 22.76 9.56 -2.32
N ILE A 239 23.06 8.97 -1.18
CA ILE A 239 24.26 8.13 -1.02
C ILE A 239 24.03 6.85 -1.84
N ARG A 240 24.99 6.57 -2.72
CA ARG A 240 24.94 5.38 -3.58
C ARG A 240 25.56 4.20 -2.83
N TYR A 241 24.78 3.16 -2.63
CA TYR A 241 25.27 1.90 -2.08
C TYR A 241 25.52 0.92 -3.23
N TYR A 242 26.68 0.24 -3.16
CA TYR A 242 27.03 -0.81 -4.12
C TYR A 242 26.26 -2.10 -3.76
N SER A 243 25.56 -2.69 -4.73
CA SER A 243 24.85 -3.95 -4.58
C SER A 243 25.72 -5.12 -5.01
#